data_cef6d726862857d8aa53d55f65d4b51d
#
_entry.id   cef6d726862857d8aa53d55f65d4b51d
#
_cell.length_a   1.000
_cell.length_b   1.000
_cell.length_c   1.000
_cell.angle_alpha   90.00
_cell.angle_beta   90.00
_cell.angle_gamma   90.00
#
_symmetry.space_group_name_H-M   'P 1'
#
loop_
_entity.id
_entity.type
_entity.pdbx_description
1 polymer ?
#
loop_
_entity_poly.entity_id
_entity_poly.type
_entity_poly.pdbx_seq_one_letter_code
_entity_poly.pdbx_strand_id
1 'polypeptide(L)'
;MRSAILHILVLLVSLLAYSPAQASHLEGGVMTYAYLGDSTSAGITYGRYLVSLSIYEDCLSGDQQAVAQDNPAFFGAFNMITGNFYMLDTNVFFSSAVSIPAVYTNACGSSKSPVSLCLIQKTFIKHYAFPANTHGYVISYQRCCLSAGLVNILNPGNDGCTLYCTIPPSSTINNSAVFKNPPAQIICLNRPLYHDNSATDADGDSLSYGFCAPLNSVNPNDIKPFPSPPPYDSVIYMAPYSSQSPLAGSIAITIDPVTGMITGTPDQIGRYLVAVYCKEWRAGVLINTVVRESELVVADCPSDTYSPIAGPDTIVFAGASVQFFSSLGTSYSWSPSTYLNDANISNPVGTFTHSGTFTYTLHITSDSGCDGTRSVTIQVLDYSSFFVPTGFTPNGDNLNDVLVPVPVLGSTLISFKIFDRKGILIFNGGPNTSGWDGTYKGVKQDIGTYYWELLYYDNAGATRRTKGDVTLIR
;
A
#
# COMPACT_ATOMS: atom_id res chain seq x y z
N MET A 1 53.82 3.17 44.04
CA MET A 1 52.55 3.90 44.29
C MET A 1 51.94 4.48 43.03
N ARG A 2 52.67 5.23 42.18
CA ARG A 2 52.07 5.78 40.94
C ARG A 2 51.51 4.72 39.93
N SER A 3 52.15 3.56 39.77
CA SER A 3 51.70 2.49 38.89
C SER A 3 50.42 1.78 39.39
N ALA A 4 50.29 1.57 40.71
CA ALA A 4 49.10 0.95 41.31
C ALA A 4 47.86 1.84 41.19
N ILE A 5 48.03 3.17 41.35
CA ILE A 5 46.94 4.14 41.20
C ILE A 5 46.45 4.19 39.75
N LEU A 6 47.33 4.08 38.74
CA LEU A 6 46.97 4.07 37.34
C LEU A 6 46.16 2.81 36.97
N HIS A 7 46.51 1.64 37.51
CA HIS A 7 45.78 0.40 37.29
C HIS A 7 44.39 0.41 37.95
N ILE A 8 44.26 1.00 39.13
CA ILE A 8 42.97 1.16 39.82
C ILE A 8 42.07 2.16 39.06
N LEU A 9 42.65 3.25 38.51
CA LEU A 9 41.90 4.23 37.71
C LEU A 9 41.40 3.61 36.39
N VAL A 10 42.23 2.79 35.72
CA VAL A 10 41.82 2.08 34.49
C VAL A 10 40.73 1.04 34.77
N LEU A 11 40.82 0.33 35.92
CA LEU A 11 39.77 -0.60 36.34
C LEU A 11 38.46 0.11 36.71
N LEU A 12 38.51 1.26 37.35
CA LEU A 12 37.34 2.08 37.67
C LEU A 12 36.70 2.69 36.43
N VAL A 13 37.48 3.12 35.45
CA VAL A 13 36.95 3.63 34.15
C VAL A 13 36.35 2.52 33.33
N SER A 14 36.87 1.29 33.35
CA SER A 14 36.26 0.14 32.67
C SER A 14 34.96 -0.35 33.32
N LEU A 15 34.80 -0.14 34.65
CA LEU A 15 33.57 -0.44 35.37
C LEU A 15 32.47 0.62 35.15
N LEU A 16 32.84 1.87 34.78
CA LEU A 16 31.89 2.93 34.43
C LEU A 16 31.43 2.89 32.98
N ALA A 17 32.03 2.05 32.12
CA ALA A 17 31.68 1.90 30.71
C ALA A 17 30.71 0.74 30.46
N TYR A 18 30.22 0.04 31.47
CA TYR A 18 29.10 -0.89 31.33
C TYR A 18 27.78 -0.09 31.32
N SER A 19 27.45 0.53 30.20
CA SER A 19 26.05 0.78 29.86
C SER A 19 25.44 -0.59 29.62
N PRO A 20 24.43 -1.03 30.38
CA PRO A 20 23.67 -2.20 29.95
C PRO A 20 23.15 -1.88 28.55
N ALA A 21 23.53 -2.68 27.56
CA ALA A 21 22.93 -2.61 26.25
C ALA A 21 21.46 -2.94 26.47
N GLN A 22 20.61 -1.93 26.47
CA GLN A 22 19.17 -2.12 26.52
C GLN A 22 18.79 -2.71 25.16
N ALA A 23 18.39 -3.98 25.19
CA ALA A 23 17.96 -4.74 24.02
C ALA A 23 16.60 -4.20 23.54
N SER A 24 16.61 -3.13 22.78
CA SER A 24 15.46 -2.49 22.19
C SER A 24 15.33 -2.93 20.73
N HIS A 25 14.57 -3.98 20.47
CA HIS A 25 14.35 -4.46 19.08
C HIS A 25 12.95 -5.02 18.86
N LEU A 26 12.21 -5.33 19.92
CA LEU A 26 10.88 -5.89 19.83
C LEU A 26 9.84 -4.76 19.78
N GLU A 27 9.09 -4.69 18.67
CA GLU A 27 8.03 -3.71 18.46
C GLU A 27 6.64 -4.28 18.73
N GLY A 28 6.54 -5.56 19.14
CA GLY A 28 5.29 -6.22 19.47
C GLY A 28 5.14 -7.60 18.85
N GLY A 29 3.92 -8.09 18.80
CA GLY A 29 3.61 -9.38 18.20
C GLY A 29 2.19 -9.85 18.47
N VAL A 30 1.91 -11.08 18.06
CA VAL A 30 0.64 -11.78 18.29
C VAL A 30 0.86 -13.28 18.35
N MET A 31 0.13 -13.96 19.25
CA MET A 31 0.14 -15.41 19.32
C MET A 31 -1.26 -15.94 18.99
N THR A 32 -1.32 -16.94 18.12
CA THR A 32 -2.55 -17.55 17.62
C THR A 32 -2.44 -19.07 17.64
N TYR A 33 -3.56 -19.77 17.48
CA TYR A 33 -3.56 -21.22 17.32
C TYR A 33 -4.63 -21.68 16.33
N ALA A 34 -4.40 -22.87 15.76
CA ALA A 34 -5.39 -23.61 14.98
C ALA A 34 -5.54 -25.03 15.56
N TYR A 35 -6.77 -25.48 15.67
CA TYR A 35 -7.10 -26.85 16.09
C TYR A 35 -6.96 -27.81 14.90
N LEU A 36 -6.23 -28.91 15.11
CA LEU A 36 -5.93 -29.90 14.08
C LEU A 36 -6.66 -31.24 14.26
N GLY A 37 -7.64 -31.27 15.17
CA GLY A 37 -8.36 -32.49 15.52
C GLY A 37 -7.76 -33.22 16.71
N ASP A 38 -8.47 -34.26 17.18
CA ASP A 38 -8.08 -35.09 18.33
C ASP A 38 -7.19 -36.25 17.93
N SER A 39 -6.45 -36.77 18.90
CA SER A 39 -5.73 -38.03 18.82
C SER A 39 -5.86 -38.78 20.15
N THR A 40 -5.83 -40.11 20.13
CA THR A 40 -5.88 -40.91 21.34
C THR A 40 -4.61 -41.73 21.49
N SER A 41 -3.99 -41.66 22.67
CA SER A 41 -2.81 -42.45 23.03
C SER A 41 -2.93 -42.95 24.46
N ALA A 42 -2.69 -44.24 24.68
CA ALA A 42 -2.80 -44.89 25.97
C ALA A 42 -4.16 -44.63 26.73
N GLY A 43 -5.27 -44.52 25.99
CA GLY A 43 -6.58 -44.25 26.55
C GLY A 43 -6.84 -42.77 26.92
N ILE A 44 -5.90 -41.88 26.65
CA ILE A 44 -6.05 -40.43 26.88
C ILE A 44 -6.31 -39.74 25.54
N THR A 45 -7.31 -38.90 25.47
CA THR A 45 -7.61 -38.03 24.33
C THR A 45 -6.78 -36.76 24.41
N TYR A 46 -6.15 -36.36 23.30
CA TYR A 46 -5.36 -35.16 23.16
C TYR A 46 -5.94 -34.31 22.05
N GLY A 47 -6.21 -33.04 22.31
CA GLY A 47 -6.42 -32.04 21.26
C GLY A 47 -5.08 -31.65 20.65
N ARG A 48 -4.98 -31.70 19.33
CA ARG A 48 -3.77 -31.28 18.56
C ARG A 48 -3.96 -29.85 18.07
N TYR A 49 -2.92 -29.06 18.23
CA TYR A 49 -2.93 -27.63 17.89
C TYR A 49 -1.66 -27.23 17.14
N LEU A 50 -1.83 -26.33 16.17
CA LEU A 50 -0.75 -25.55 15.57
C LEU A 50 -0.70 -24.20 16.27
N VAL A 51 0.34 -23.94 17.03
CA VAL A 51 0.55 -22.63 17.69
C VAL A 51 1.49 -21.79 16.86
N SER A 52 1.10 -20.58 16.59
CA SER A 52 1.87 -19.58 15.81
C SER A 52 2.12 -18.34 16.64
N LEU A 53 3.38 -17.96 16.78
CA LEU A 53 3.82 -16.68 17.32
C LEU A 53 4.40 -15.84 16.18
N SER A 54 3.87 -14.66 15.96
CA SER A 54 4.48 -13.64 15.11
C SER A 54 5.02 -12.53 15.98
N ILE A 55 6.32 -12.24 15.91
CA ILE A 55 6.95 -11.08 16.55
C ILE A 55 7.37 -10.06 15.51
N TYR A 56 7.32 -8.80 15.87
CA TYR A 56 7.73 -7.66 15.04
C TYR A 56 9.02 -7.08 15.59
N GLU A 57 10.04 -7.01 14.76
CA GLU A 57 11.39 -6.57 15.16
C GLU A 57 11.86 -5.40 14.31
N ASP A 58 12.45 -4.39 14.98
CA ASP A 58 13.19 -3.31 14.31
C ASP A 58 14.52 -3.84 13.78
N CYS A 59 14.69 -3.87 12.45
CA CYS A 59 15.91 -4.35 11.81
C CYS A 59 16.93 -3.24 11.49
N LEU A 60 16.63 -1.96 11.79
CA LEU A 60 17.57 -0.84 11.61
C LEU A 60 18.28 -0.46 12.89
N SER A 61 17.51 -0.23 13.98
CA SER A 61 18.04 0.27 15.24
C SER A 61 18.10 -0.79 16.34
N GLY A 62 17.52 -1.99 16.08
CA GLY A 62 17.52 -3.11 17.02
C GLY A 62 18.92 -3.66 17.31
N ASP A 63 19.18 -4.02 18.57
CA ASP A 63 20.40 -4.71 18.96
C ASP A 63 20.48 -6.10 18.30
N GLN A 64 21.44 -6.28 17.40
CA GLN A 64 21.60 -7.53 16.63
C GLN A 64 21.91 -8.74 17.52
N GLN A 65 22.50 -8.55 18.70
CA GLN A 65 22.73 -9.63 19.65
C GLN A 65 21.42 -10.07 20.31
N ALA A 66 20.56 -9.12 20.64
CA ALA A 66 19.24 -9.39 21.18
C ALA A 66 18.34 -10.08 20.12
N VAL A 67 18.34 -9.59 18.88
CA VAL A 67 17.64 -10.20 17.73
C VAL A 67 18.06 -11.66 17.51
N ALA A 68 19.36 -11.96 17.66
CA ALA A 68 19.86 -13.34 17.53
C ALA A 68 19.37 -14.26 18.65
N GLN A 69 19.12 -13.72 19.85
CA GLN A 69 18.63 -14.49 20.99
C GLN A 69 17.14 -14.85 20.89
N ASP A 70 16.37 -14.23 20.00
CA ASP A 70 14.96 -14.58 19.82
C ASP A 70 14.76 -15.95 19.18
N ASN A 71 15.80 -16.52 18.62
CA ASN A 71 15.76 -17.86 18.04
C ASN A 71 16.72 -18.83 18.77
N PRO A 72 16.20 -19.89 19.38
CA PRO A 72 14.80 -20.33 19.46
C PRO A 72 13.97 -19.51 20.45
N ALA A 73 12.64 -19.39 20.22
CA ALA A 73 11.71 -18.84 21.20
C ALA A 73 11.42 -19.84 22.33
N PHE A 74 11.00 -19.34 23.51
CA PHE A 74 10.58 -20.18 24.64
C PHE A 74 9.08 -20.09 24.83
N PHE A 75 8.37 -21.22 24.76
CA PHE A 75 6.94 -21.29 25.01
C PHE A 75 6.67 -22.02 26.33
N GLY A 76 5.93 -21.38 27.23
CA GLY A 76 5.41 -22.00 28.44
C GLY A 76 3.92 -22.31 28.27
N ALA A 77 3.49 -23.50 28.67
CA ALA A 77 2.08 -23.86 28.70
C ALA A 77 1.63 -24.11 30.13
N PHE A 78 0.46 -23.55 30.47
CA PHE A 78 -0.09 -23.56 31.81
C PHE A 78 -1.60 -23.93 31.80
N ASN A 79 -2.10 -24.46 32.85
CA ASN A 79 -3.55 -24.60 33.03
C ASN A 79 -4.19 -23.20 33.15
N MET A 80 -5.22 -22.94 32.36
CA MET A 80 -5.82 -21.60 32.22
C MET A 80 -6.44 -21.07 33.53
N ILE A 81 -6.94 -21.95 34.43
CA ILE A 81 -7.61 -21.54 35.68
C ILE A 81 -6.65 -21.57 36.87
N THR A 82 -5.88 -22.65 37.00
CA THR A 82 -5.04 -22.85 38.19
C THR A 82 -3.64 -22.24 38.03
N GLY A 83 -3.23 -21.85 36.80
CA GLY A 83 -1.88 -21.43 36.52
C GLY A 83 -0.82 -22.53 36.65
N ASN A 84 -1.23 -23.78 36.93
CA ASN A 84 -0.29 -24.86 37.09
C ASN A 84 0.52 -25.09 35.81
N PHE A 85 1.81 -25.21 36.00
CA PHE A 85 2.75 -25.49 34.92
C PHE A 85 2.43 -26.83 34.25
N TYR A 86 2.42 -26.81 32.91
CA TYR A 86 2.23 -28.03 32.12
C TYR A 86 3.51 -28.39 31.35
N MET A 87 4.10 -27.45 30.57
CA MET A 87 5.31 -27.70 29.82
C MET A 87 6.08 -26.41 29.52
N LEU A 88 7.38 -26.58 29.28
CA LEU A 88 8.27 -25.55 28.73
C LEU A 88 8.92 -26.11 27.47
N ASP A 89 8.77 -25.42 26.34
CA ASP A 89 9.48 -25.73 25.10
C ASP A 89 10.50 -24.60 24.79
N THR A 90 11.78 -24.93 24.89
CA THR A 90 12.89 -24.02 24.63
C THR A 90 13.47 -24.15 23.23
N ASN A 91 12.83 -24.94 22.36
CA ASN A 91 13.31 -25.29 21.04
C ASN A 91 12.28 -24.94 19.94
N VAL A 92 11.70 -23.75 20.04
CA VAL A 92 10.76 -23.24 19.03
C VAL A 92 11.53 -22.32 18.08
N PHE A 93 11.95 -22.86 16.94
CA PHE A 93 12.68 -22.10 15.93
C PHE A 93 11.71 -21.35 15.01
N PHE A 94 12.13 -20.16 14.53
CA PHE A 94 11.30 -19.44 13.56
C PHE A 94 11.23 -20.22 12.23
N SER A 95 10.07 -20.19 11.59
CA SER A 95 9.78 -20.85 10.32
C SER A 95 9.90 -19.91 9.13
N SER A 96 9.68 -18.61 9.35
CA SER A 96 9.78 -17.58 8.31
C SER A 96 10.12 -16.22 8.90
N ALA A 97 10.80 -15.38 8.09
CA ALA A 97 11.05 -13.99 8.37
C ALA A 97 10.67 -13.19 7.11
N VAL A 98 9.78 -12.21 7.27
CA VAL A 98 9.25 -11.40 6.17
C VAL A 98 9.44 -9.94 6.52
N SER A 99 10.07 -9.16 5.62
CA SER A 99 10.12 -7.71 5.77
C SER A 99 8.74 -7.12 5.50
N ILE A 100 8.23 -6.35 6.45
CA ILE A 100 7.01 -5.58 6.28
C ILE A 100 7.42 -4.21 5.78
N PRO A 101 6.99 -3.81 4.56
CA PRO A 101 7.34 -2.49 4.04
C PRO A 101 6.73 -1.41 4.95
N ALA A 102 7.54 -0.37 5.25
CA ALA A 102 7.06 0.81 5.96
C ALA A 102 6.00 1.51 5.09
N VAL A 103 4.74 1.24 5.36
CA VAL A 103 3.61 1.81 4.64
C VAL A 103 3.03 2.93 5.49
N TYR A 104 2.88 4.11 4.89
CA TYR A 104 2.01 5.11 5.47
C TYR A 104 0.58 4.63 5.47
N THR A 105 -0.06 4.73 6.59
CA THR A 105 -1.52 4.72 6.64
C THR A 105 -2.03 6.14 6.50
N ASN A 106 -1.70 6.82 5.40
CA ASN A 106 -2.41 8.02 5.03
C ASN A 106 -3.28 7.72 3.82
N ALA A 107 -4.39 8.38 3.81
CA ALA A 107 -5.39 8.27 2.79
C ALA A 107 -4.95 8.84 1.43
N CYS A 108 -3.77 9.46 1.33
CA CYS A 108 -3.24 10.11 0.13
C CYS A 108 -2.33 9.22 -0.71
N GLY A 109 -2.03 8.00 -0.26
CA GLY A 109 -1.35 6.97 -1.07
C GLY A 109 0.09 7.29 -1.45
N SER A 110 0.90 7.84 -0.56
CA SER A 110 2.31 8.07 -0.84
C SER A 110 3.22 6.88 -0.58
N SER A 111 4.27 6.82 -1.36
CA SER A 111 5.23 5.71 -1.39
C SER A 111 6.55 5.97 -0.67
N LYS A 112 6.74 7.11 0.02
CA LYS A 112 8.01 7.42 0.69
C LYS A 112 7.83 7.56 2.20
N SER A 113 8.56 6.73 2.96
CA SER A 113 8.59 6.85 4.41
C SER A 113 9.29 8.15 4.86
N PRO A 114 8.67 8.97 5.76
CA PRO A 114 9.31 10.18 6.32
C PRO A 114 10.42 9.82 7.29
N VAL A 115 10.41 8.60 7.80
CA VAL A 115 11.39 8.06 8.72
C VAL A 115 11.91 6.73 8.19
N SER A 116 13.17 6.45 8.43
CA SER A 116 13.74 5.13 8.13
C SER A 116 13.19 4.14 9.16
N LEU A 117 12.31 3.26 8.72
CA LEU A 117 11.82 2.12 9.50
C LEU A 117 12.08 0.84 8.72
N CYS A 118 12.42 -0.17 9.45
CA CYS A 118 12.57 -1.52 8.96
C CYS A 118 11.90 -2.46 9.95
N LEU A 119 10.82 -3.09 9.54
CA LEU A 119 10.12 -4.06 10.36
C LEU A 119 10.23 -5.44 9.73
N ILE A 120 10.69 -6.41 10.52
CA ILE A 120 10.67 -7.82 10.15
C ILE A 120 9.65 -8.53 11.03
N GLN A 121 8.73 -9.23 10.40
CA GLN A 121 7.89 -10.20 11.08
C GLN A 121 8.59 -11.56 11.06
N LYS A 122 8.94 -12.08 12.22
CA LYS A 122 9.37 -13.48 12.40
C LYS A 122 8.20 -14.31 12.89
N THR A 123 7.95 -15.43 12.24
CA THR A 123 6.88 -16.36 12.60
C THR A 123 7.47 -17.67 13.08
N PHE A 124 7.07 -18.07 14.27
CA PHE A 124 7.41 -19.33 14.93
C PHE A 124 6.19 -20.25 14.91
N ILE A 125 6.34 -21.46 14.44
CA ILE A 125 5.24 -22.42 14.32
C ILE A 125 5.61 -23.71 15.03
N LYS A 126 4.71 -24.19 15.91
CA LYS A 126 4.92 -25.43 16.64
C LYS A 126 3.64 -26.22 16.78
N HIS A 127 3.73 -27.53 16.65
CA HIS A 127 2.64 -28.46 16.91
C HIS A 127 2.67 -28.93 18.35
N TYR A 128 1.53 -28.91 19.00
CA TYR A 128 1.35 -29.44 20.35
C TYR A 128 0.16 -30.37 20.43
N ALA A 129 0.23 -31.29 21.39
CA ALA A 129 -0.87 -32.16 21.76
C ALA A 129 -1.11 -32.01 23.28
N PHE A 130 -2.25 -31.47 23.64
CA PHE A 130 -2.64 -31.27 25.05
C PHE A 130 -3.71 -32.26 25.46
N PRO A 131 -3.58 -32.92 26.65
CA PRO A 131 -4.65 -33.75 27.18
C PRO A 131 -5.96 -32.99 27.28
N ALA A 132 -7.05 -33.63 26.90
CA ALA A 132 -8.37 -33.08 27.06
C ALA A 132 -8.65 -32.74 28.53
N ASN A 133 -9.09 -31.50 28.78
CA ASN A 133 -9.44 -31.04 30.12
C ASN A 133 -10.62 -30.06 30.10
N THR A 134 -11.16 -29.73 31.26
CA THR A 134 -12.32 -28.84 31.44
C THR A 134 -11.93 -27.38 31.66
N HIS A 135 -10.65 -27.06 31.71
CA HIS A 135 -10.15 -25.72 32.06
C HIS A 135 -9.46 -25.00 30.91
N GLY A 136 -8.97 -25.74 29.90
CA GLY A 136 -8.16 -25.20 28.82
C GLY A 136 -6.71 -24.91 29.22
N TYR A 137 -5.97 -24.30 28.30
CA TYR A 137 -4.54 -23.98 28.45
C TYR A 137 -4.26 -22.56 28.06
N VAL A 138 -3.24 -21.94 28.69
CA VAL A 138 -2.59 -20.71 28.25
C VAL A 138 -1.20 -21.07 27.76
N ILE A 139 -0.87 -20.64 26.56
CA ILE A 139 0.50 -20.72 26.02
C ILE A 139 1.02 -19.30 25.94
N SER A 140 2.19 -19.06 26.50
CA SER A 140 2.79 -17.73 26.54
C SER A 140 4.25 -17.71 26.07
N TYR A 141 4.64 -16.56 25.54
CA TYR A 141 6.00 -16.14 25.22
C TYR A 141 6.28 -14.84 25.95
N GLN A 142 7.45 -14.71 26.55
CA GLN A 142 7.85 -13.49 27.24
C GLN A 142 9.22 -13.03 26.80
N ARG A 143 9.38 -11.72 26.68
CA ARG A 143 10.60 -11.06 26.21
C ARG A 143 10.80 -9.71 26.89
N CYS A 144 12.02 -9.36 27.26
CA CYS A 144 12.44 -8.02 27.61
C CYS A 144 13.37 -7.49 26.51
N CYS A 145 13.46 -6.20 26.20
CA CYS A 145 12.67 -5.12 26.75
C CYS A 145 12.08 -4.32 25.60
N LEU A 146 11.07 -3.49 25.88
CA LEU A 146 10.44 -2.60 24.93
C LEU A 146 11.38 -1.50 24.48
N SER A 147 11.07 -0.83 23.38
CA SER A 147 11.82 0.32 22.88
C SER A 147 11.83 1.46 23.90
N ALA A 148 13.01 1.92 24.29
CA ALA A 148 13.16 3.04 25.22
C ALA A 148 12.60 4.37 24.67
N GLY A 149 12.34 4.45 23.36
CA GLY A 149 11.79 5.63 22.70
C GLY A 149 10.26 5.76 22.75
N LEU A 150 9.55 4.85 23.41
CA LEU A 150 8.10 4.94 23.57
C LEU A 150 7.71 6.12 24.45
N VAL A 151 6.81 6.97 23.96
CA VAL A 151 6.40 8.20 24.66
C VAL A 151 5.15 8.02 25.52
N ASN A 152 4.41 6.94 25.33
CA ASN A 152 3.17 6.67 26.05
C ASN A 152 3.32 5.67 27.20
N ILE A 153 4.52 5.11 27.43
CA ILE A 153 4.80 4.14 28.50
C ILE A 153 5.76 4.77 29.53
N LEU A 154 5.56 4.48 30.81
CA LEU A 154 6.27 5.17 31.89
C LEU A 154 7.78 4.84 31.95
N ASN A 155 8.15 3.57 31.85
CA ASN A 155 9.55 3.12 31.91
C ASN A 155 9.83 2.05 30.85
N PRO A 156 9.68 2.37 29.55
CA PRO A 156 9.61 1.35 28.51
C PRO A 156 10.87 0.46 28.42
N GLY A 157 12.03 1.01 28.69
CA GLY A 157 13.29 0.25 28.67
C GLY A 157 13.44 -0.81 29.80
N ASN A 158 12.56 -0.78 30.80
CA ASN A 158 12.49 -1.74 31.90
C ASN A 158 11.25 -2.64 31.80
N ASP A 159 10.35 -2.36 30.89
CA ASP A 159 9.17 -3.16 30.63
C ASP A 159 9.41 -4.15 29.49
N GLY A 160 8.81 -5.32 29.59
CA GLY A 160 8.87 -6.35 28.57
C GLY A 160 7.54 -6.53 27.85
N CYS A 161 7.44 -7.64 27.11
CA CYS A 161 6.28 -8.04 26.35
C CYS A 161 5.88 -9.46 26.75
N THR A 162 4.58 -9.70 26.95
CA THR A 162 3.98 -11.04 27.12
C THR A 162 2.93 -11.27 26.05
N LEU A 163 3.25 -12.14 25.10
CA LEU A 163 2.33 -12.60 24.08
C LEU A 163 1.78 -13.97 24.43
N TYR A 164 0.48 -14.16 24.34
CA TYR A 164 -0.15 -15.40 24.72
C TYR A 164 -1.36 -15.75 23.84
N CYS A 165 -1.71 -17.01 23.84
CA CYS A 165 -3.00 -17.50 23.34
C CYS A 165 -3.65 -18.41 24.36
N THR A 166 -4.98 -18.46 24.34
CA THR A 166 -5.78 -19.31 25.24
C THR A 166 -6.46 -20.40 24.42
N ILE A 167 -6.15 -21.64 24.73
CA ILE A 167 -6.86 -22.81 24.20
C ILE A 167 -8.03 -23.09 25.12
N PRO A 168 -9.28 -23.03 24.66
CA PRO A 168 -10.45 -23.24 25.51
C PRO A 168 -10.54 -24.68 26.03
N PRO A 169 -11.45 -24.98 26.98
CA PRO A 169 -11.72 -26.34 27.40
C PRO A 169 -12.02 -27.27 26.23
N SER A 170 -11.64 -28.53 26.33
CA SER A 170 -11.76 -29.51 25.23
C SER A 170 -13.20 -29.76 24.74
N SER A 171 -14.20 -29.30 25.51
CA SER A 171 -15.60 -29.27 25.05
C SER A 171 -15.89 -28.22 23.99
N THR A 172 -14.97 -27.26 23.77
CA THR A 172 -15.09 -26.14 22.83
C THR A 172 -14.01 -26.23 21.78
N ILE A 173 -14.35 -26.72 20.60
CA ILE A 173 -13.44 -26.69 19.45
C ILE A 173 -13.40 -25.27 18.94
N ASN A 174 -12.19 -24.71 18.78
CA ASN A 174 -11.98 -23.35 18.33
C ASN A 174 -10.63 -23.20 17.60
N ASN A 175 -10.61 -22.32 16.61
CA ASN A 175 -9.43 -21.74 15.99
C ASN A 175 -9.40 -20.27 16.37
N SER A 176 -8.26 -19.74 16.77
CA SER A 176 -8.19 -18.32 17.11
C SER A 176 -8.36 -17.43 15.89
N ALA A 177 -8.95 -16.26 16.07
CA ALA A 177 -9.02 -15.24 15.05
C ALA A 177 -7.63 -14.81 14.57
N VAL A 178 -7.51 -14.45 13.27
CA VAL A 178 -6.26 -14.03 12.63
C VAL A 178 -6.46 -12.65 12.01
N PHE A 179 -5.64 -11.67 12.40
CA PHE A 179 -5.66 -10.33 11.83
C PHE A 179 -5.30 -10.37 10.34
N LYS A 180 -6.09 -9.69 9.50
CA LYS A 180 -5.93 -9.69 8.03
C LYS A 180 -4.71 -8.89 7.57
N ASN A 181 -4.47 -7.76 8.22
CA ASN A 181 -3.43 -6.82 7.83
C ASN A 181 -2.29 -6.78 8.85
N PRO A 182 -1.05 -6.50 8.44
CA PRO A 182 0.02 -6.20 9.38
C PRO A 182 -0.35 -4.96 10.22
N PRO A 183 0.30 -4.74 11.38
CA PRO A 183 0.08 -3.53 12.16
C PRO A 183 0.49 -2.28 11.35
N ALA A 184 -0.19 -1.16 11.60
CA ALA A 184 0.27 0.13 11.12
C ALA A 184 1.66 0.42 11.68
N GLN A 185 2.55 1.02 10.88
CA GLN A 185 3.91 1.35 11.32
C GLN A 185 4.09 2.86 11.45
N ILE A 186 3.65 3.59 10.43
CA ILE A 186 3.78 5.04 10.35
C ILE A 186 2.41 5.64 10.15
N ILE A 187 2.08 6.64 10.97
CA ILE A 187 0.91 7.48 10.81
C ILE A 187 1.33 8.95 10.79
N CYS A 188 0.62 9.75 10.01
CA CYS A 188 1.04 11.12 9.76
C CYS A 188 0.44 12.09 10.76
N LEU A 189 1.30 12.97 11.30
CA LEU A 189 0.90 14.05 12.20
C LEU A 189 -0.17 14.93 11.55
N ASN A 190 -1.22 15.28 12.31
CA ASN A 190 -2.33 16.17 11.90
C ASN A 190 -3.07 15.71 10.64
N ARG A 191 -3.05 14.42 10.31
CA ARG A 191 -3.79 13.85 9.21
C ARG A 191 -4.74 12.75 9.68
N PRO A 192 -5.90 12.57 9.02
CA PRO A 192 -6.81 11.49 9.34
C PRO A 192 -6.13 10.12 9.22
N LEU A 193 -6.28 9.30 10.24
CA LEU A 193 -5.85 7.91 10.29
C LEU A 193 -7.03 7.01 9.92
N TYR A 194 -6.77 6.05 9.04
CA TYR A 194 -7.67 4.93 8.73
C TYR A 194 -6.83 3.67 8.65
N HIS A 195 -6.95 2.78 9.63
CA HIS A 195 -6.21 1.53 9.64
C HIS A 195 -7.15 0.35 9.94
N ASP A 196 -7.21 -0.59 9.00
CA ASP A 196 -8.04 -1.80 9.12
C ASP A 196 -7.32 -2.85 9.98
N ASN A 197 -7.77 -2.99 11.23
CA ASN A 197 -7.36 -4.03 12.18
C ASN A 197 -8.33 -5.21 12.20
N SER A 198 -9.15 -5.41 11.18
CA SER A 198 -10.06 -6.53 11.12
C SER A 198 -9.33 -7.88 11.10
N ALA A 199 -10.03 -8.90 11.58
CA ALA A 199 -9.56 -10.28 11.61
C ALA A 199 -10.52 -11.20 10.84
N THR A 200 -10.07 -12.41 10.58
CA THR A 200 -10.93 -13.52 10.12
C THR A 200 -10.97 -14.59 11.20
N ASP A 201 -12.11 -15.24 11.31
CA ASP A 201 -12.31 -16.39 12.17
C ASP A 201 -12.68 -17.61 11.32
N ALA A 202 -11.98 -18.73 11.52
CA ALA A 202 -12.18 -19.94 10.71
C ALA A 202 -13.45 -20.71 11.10
N ASP A 203 -13.93 -20.51 12.31
CA ASP A 203 -15.14 -21.18 12.86
C ASP A 203 -16.41 -20.36 12.58
N GLY A 204 -16.27 -19.13 12.08
CA GLY A 204 -17.38 -18.23 11.78
C GLY A 204 -17.93 -17.50 13.01
N ASP A 205 -17.14 -17.38 14.07
CA ASP A 205 -17.53 -16.64 15.26
C ASP A 205 -17.66 -15.12 14.99
N SER A 206 -18.55 -14.47 15.73
CA SER A 206 -18.67 -13.01 15.65
C SER A 206 -17.50 -12.34 16.34
N LEU A 207 -16.91 -11.34 15.68
CA LEU A 207 -15.72 -10.66 16.18
C LEU A 207 -16.06 -9.28 16.74
N SER A 208 -15.37 -8.89 17.83
CA SER A 208 -15.40 -7.51 18.33
C SER A 208 -14.02 -7.03 18.75
N TYR A 209 -13.79 -5.73 18.61
CA TYR A 209 -12.48 -5.12 18.72
C TYR A 209 -12.43 -4.00 19.75
N GLY A 210 -11.26 -3.74 20.29
CA GLY A 210 -11.00 -2.60 21.17
C GLY A 210 -9.52 -2.49 21.54
N PHE A 211 -9.16 -1.37 22.11
CA PHE A 211 -7.85 -1.19 22.71
C PHE A 211 -7.78 -1.87 24.07
N CYS A 212 -6.58 -2.33 24.45
CA CYS A 212 -6.30 -2.90 25.76
C CYS A 212 -4.91 -2.50 26.24
N ALA A 213 -4.60 -2.88 27.48
CA ALA A 213 -3.24 -2.68 27.98
C ALA A 213 -2.31 -3.78 27.43
N PRO A 214 -1.14 -3.43 26.90
CA PRO A 214 -0.06 -4.39 26.64
C PRO A 214 0.37 -5.06 27.95
N LEU A 215 0.87 -6.29 27.86
CA LEU A 215 1.29 -7.05 29.03
C LEU A 215 2.80 -7.04 29.20
N ASN A 216 3.22 -6.85 30.45
CA ASN A 216 4.64 -6.80 30.80
C ASN A 216 5.25 -8.21 30.91
N SER A 217 6.56 -8.34 30.80
CA SER A 217 7.28 -9.55 31.19
C SER A 217 7.67 -9.50 32.67
N VAL A 218 7.90 -10.68 33.25
CA VAL A 218 8.05 -10.83 34.72
C VAL A 218 9.38 -10.30 35.27
N ASN A 219 10.43 -10.22 34.44
CA ASN A 219 11.77 -9.85 34.93
C ASN A 219 12.50 -8.92 33.96
N PRO A 220 12.62 -7.64 34.29
CA PRO A 220 13.32 -6.68 33.41
C PRO A 220 14.84 -6.93 33.30
N ASN A 221 15.41 -7.74 34.19
CA ASN A 221 16.84 -8.06 34.17
C ASN A 221 17.15 -9.34 33.35
N ASP A 222 16.13 -10.05 32.90
CA ASP A 222 16.29 -11.23 32.05
C ASP A 222 15.71 -10.94 30.67
N ILE A 223 16.59 -10.80 29.71
CA ILE A 223 16.22 -10.47 28.32
C ILE A 223 15.30 -11.54 27.73
N LYS A 224 15.47 -12.80 28.10
CA LYS A 224 14.72 -13.94 27.60
C LYS A 224 14.25 -14.84 28.74
N PRO A 225 13.29 -14.38 29.52
CA PRO A 225 12.81 -15.14 30.67
C PRO A 225 12.10 -16.42 30.24
N PHE A 226 12.12 -17.42 31.08
CA PHE A 226 11.17 -18.52 30.97
C PHE A 226 9.76 -17.99 31.22
N PRO A 227 8.80 -18.30 30.31
CA PRO A 227 7.44 -17.80 30.47
C PRO A 227 6.82 -18.22 31.82
N SER A 228 6.17 -17.26 32.46
CA SER A 228 5.46 -17.47 33.74
C SER A 228 3.98 -17.77 33.50
N PRO A 229 3.26 -18.34 34.48
CA PRO A 229 1.83 -18.50 34.40
C PRO A 229 1.07 -17.17 34.50
N PRO A 230 -0.18 -17.10 34.02
CA PRO A 230 -1.07 -15.97 34.30
C PRO A 230 -1.42 -15.92 35.82
N PRO A 231 -1.85 -14.73 36.34
CA PRO A 231 -2.11 -13.49 35.64
C PRO A 231 -0.84 -12.72 35.30
N TYR A 232 -0.91 -11.93 34.22
CA TYR A 232 0.19 -11.08 33.77
C TYR A 232 -0.05 -9.63 34.16
N ASP A 233 1.01 -8.93 34.59
CA ASP A 233 0.94 -7.49 34.84
C ASP A 233 0.89 -6.71 33.53
N SER A 234 0.20 -5.58 33.54
CA SER A 234 0.18 -4.66 32.40
C SER A 234 1.30 -3.66 32.49
N VAL A 235 1.80 -3.17 31.35
CA VAL A 235 2.68 -2.00 31.31
C VAL A 235 1.94 -0.77 31.84
N ILE A 236 2.68 0.18 32.41
CA ILE A 236 2.11 1.41 32.98
C ILE A 236 2.19 2.54 31.96
N TYR A 237 1.03 3.08 31.58
CA TYR A 237 0.95 4.22 30.69
C TYR A 237 1.40 5.51 31.38
N MET A 238 2.13 6.36 30.64
CA MET A 238 2.41 7.73 31.05
C MET A 238 1.17 8.60 30.85
N ALA A 239 0.83 9.43 31.81
CA ALA A 239 -0.27 10.40 31.65
C ALA A 239 0.04 11.39 30.51
N PRO A 240 -0.90 11.74 29.62
CA PRO A 240 -2.36 11.48 29.68
C PRO A 240 -2.81 10.16 29.01
N TYR A 241 -1.91 9.32 28.56
CA TYR A 241 -2.23 8.07 27.85
C TYR A 241 -2.84 7.01 28.76
N SER A 242 -3.58 6.10 28.15
CA SER A 242 -4.20 4.96 28.82
C SER A 242 -4.39 3.80 27.86
N SER A 243 -4.80 2.65 28.38
CA SER A 243 -5.14 1.49 27.53
C SER A 243 -6.29 1.76 26.55
N GLN A 244 -7.19 2.69 26.86
CA GLN A 244 -8.31 3.06 25.98
C GLN A 244 -7.99 4.27 25.07
N SER A 245 -6.93 5.00 25.38
CA SER A 245 -6.44 6.14 24.61
C SER A 245 -4.92 6.09 24.52
N PRO A 246 -4.37 5.13 23.77
CA PRO A 246 -2.91 4.91 23.73
C PRO A 246 -2.14 5.98 22.94
N LEU A 247 -2.82 6.79 22.12
CA LEU A 247 -2.26 7.89 21.32
C LEU A 247 -3.01 9.17 21.58
N ALA A 248 -2.27 10.30 21.54
CA ALA A 248 -2.89 11.63 21.49
C ALA A 248 -3.40 11.95 20.09
N GLY A 249 -4.47 12.76 20.02
CA GLY A 249 -5.03 13.21 18.75
C GLY A 249 -5.99 14.37 18.92
N SER A 250 -5.92 15.32 17.99
CA SER A 250 -6.88 16.43 17.88
C SER A 250 -8.31 15.93 17.61
N ILE A 251 -8.42 14.80 16.91
CA ILE A 251 -9.60 13.93 16.89
C ILE A 251 -9.17 12.63 17.56
N ALA A 252 -9.90 12.21 18.59
CA ALA A 252 -9.58 11.04 19.40
C ALA A 252 -9.32 9.81 18.53
N ILE A 253 -8.24 9.09 18.83
CA ILE A 253 -7.94 7.83 18.15
C ILE A 253 -8.82 6.75 18.77
N THR A 254 -9.69 6.17 17.96
CA THR A 254 -10.67 5.15 18.38
C THR A 254 -10.61 3.93 17.46
N ILE A 255 -11.11 2.81 17.97
CA ILE A 255 -11.29 1.59 17.18
C ILE A 255 -12.78 1.26 17.14
N ASP A 256 -13.31 1.03 15.94
CA ASP A 256 -14.70 0.60 15.78
C ASP A 256 -14.85 -0.84 16.31
N PRO A 257 -15.77 -1.09 17.26
CA PRO A 257 -15.88 -2.38 17.92
C PRO A 257 -16.41 -3.51 17.04
N VAL A 258 -16.97 -3.20 15.86
CA VAL A 258 -17.55 -4.18 14.94
C VAL A 258 -16.62 -4.45 13.77
N THR A 259 -16.04 -3.40 13.20
CA THR A 259 -15.21 -3.52 12.00
C THR A 259 -13.71 -3.64 12.29
N GLY A 260 -13.25 -3.23 13.49
CA GLY A 260 -11.83 -3.16 13.82
C GLY A 260 -11.10 -2.00 13.16
N MET A 261 -11.82 -1.05 12.53
CA MET A 261 -11.22 0.13 11.90
C MET A 261 -10.73 1.10 12.97
N ILE A 262 -9.45 1.44 12.95
CA ILE A 262 -8.86 2.50 13.78
C ILE A 262 -8.95 3.82 13.01
N THR A 263 -9.53 4.84 13.65
CA THR A 263 -9.70 6.17 13.08
C THR A 263 -9.34 7.26 14.08
N GLY A 264 -9.07 8.48 13.58
CA GLY A 264 -8.76 9.66 14.37
C GLY A 264 -7.75 10.55 13.66
N THR A 265 -7.18 11.54 14.37
CA THR A 265 -6.14 12.42 13.82
C THR A 265 -5.06 12.63 14.87
N PRO A 266 -3.89 11.98 14.77
CA PRO A 266 -2.81 12.13 15.72
C PRO A 266 -2.24 13.55 15.66
N ASP A 267 -1.92 14.14 16.82
CA ASP A 267 -1.44 15.52 16.94
C ASP A 267 -0.07 15.64 17.63
N GLN A 268 0.58 14.51 17.89
CA GLN A 268 1.85 14.51 18.59
C GLN A 268 2.83 13.49 18.00
N ILE A 269 4.01 13.95 17.59
CA ILE A 269 5.10 13.09 17.09
C ILE A 269 5.60 12.19 18.21
N GLY A 270 5.87 10.92 17.90
CA GLY A 270 6.43 9.97 18.84
C GLY A 270 6.26 8.51 18.41
N ARG A 271 6.80 7.62 19.25
CA ARG A 271 6.63 6.17 19.14
C ARG A 271 5.66 5.72 20.24
N TYR A 272 4.67 4.93 19.88
CA TYR A 272 3.56 4.58 20.77
C TYR A 272 3.35 3.06 20.77
N LEU A 273 3.32 2.45 21.93
CA LEU A 273 2.92 1.05 22.08
C LEU A 273 1.38 0.97 22.12
N VAL A 274 0.82 0.16 21.27
CA VAL A 274 -0.64 -0.04 21.15
C VAL A 274 -0.95 -1.52 21.16
N ALA A 275 -1.91 -1.91 21.99
CA ALA A 275 -2.47 -3.25 22.00
C ALA A 275 -3.95 -3.23 21.59
N VAL A 276 -4.29 -4.12 20.67
CA VAL A 276 -5.66 -4.32 20.18
C VAL A 276 -6.10 -5.75 20.49
N TYR A 277 -7.25 -5.88 21.09
CA TYR A 277 -7.90 -7.20 21.22
C TYR A 277 -8.88 -7.46 20.07
N CYS A 278 -8.98 -8.74 19.70
CA CYS A 278 -10.05 -9.32 18.90
C CYS A 278 -10.71 -10.40 19.75
N LYS A 279 -11.98 -10.20 20.13
CA LYS A 279 -12.77 -11.16 20.90
C LYS A 279 -13.67 -11.95 19.98
N GLU A 280 -13.73 -13.26 20.21
CA GLU A 280 -14.50 -14.25 19.46
C GLU A 280 -15.75 -14.63 20.26
N TRP A 281 -16.92 -14.49 19.64
CA TRP A 281 -18.22 -14.70 20.27
C TRP A 281 -19.02 -15.75 19.50
N ARG A 282 -19.40 -16.83 20.19
CA ARG A 282 -20.25 -17.90 19.66
C ARG A 282 -21.58 -17.93 20.41
N ALA A 283 -22.67 -17.68 19.70
CA ALA A 283 -24.01 -17.57 20.30
C ALA A 283 -24.09 -16.61 21.52
N GLY A 284 -23.35 -15.49 21.46
CA GLY A 284 -23.30 -14.50 22.52
C GLY A 284 -22.38 -14.82 23.70
N VAL A 285 -21.69 -15.97 23.67
CA VAL A 285 -20.70 -16.36 24.68
C VAL A 285 -19.29 -16.03 24.18
N LEU A 286 -18.47 -15.40 25.02
CA LEU A 286 -17.06 -15.16 24.72
C LEU A 286 -16.30 -16.49 24.74
N ILE A 287 -15.73 -16.87 23.60
CA ILE A 287 -14.97 -18.11 23.42
C ILE A 287 -13.48 -17.87 23.61
N ASN A 288 -12.95 -16.79 22.99
CA ASN A 288 -11.51 -16.52 22.99
C ASN A 288 -11.24 -15.02 22.86
N THR A 289 -10.00 -14.62 23.15
CA THR A 289 -9.48 -13.27 22.92
C THR A 289 -8.07 -13.37 22.39
N VAL A 290 -7.83 -12.79 21.21
CA VAL A 290 -6.50 -12.62 20.63
C VAL A 290 -6.07 -11.17 20.85
N VAL A 291 -4.85 -10.98 21.35
CA VAL A 291 -4.27 -9.65 21.56
C VAL A 291 -3.07 -9.49 20.61
N ARG A 292 -3.06 -8.40 19.87
CA ARG A 292 -1.91 -7.97 19.06
C ARG A 292 -1.33 -6.70 19.65
N GLU A 293 -0.04 -6.73 19.96
CA GLU A 293 0.74 -5.58 20.37
C GLU A 293 1.57 -5.08 19.19
N SER A 294 1.69 -3.76 19.03
CA SER A 294 2.52 -3.15 18.01
C SER A 294 2.96 -1.75 18.38
N GLU A 295 4.13 -1.37 17.89
CA GLU A 295 4.59 0.00 17.95
C GLU A 295 4.08 0.77 16.74
N LEU A 296 3.56 1.99 16.98
CA LEU A 296 3.14 2.95 15.97
C LEU A 296 4.03 4.18 16.04
N VAL A 297 4.47 4.69 14.89
CA VAL A 297 5.28 5.90 14.80
C VAL A 297 4.44 7.03 14.21
N VAL A 298 4.18 8.07 14.99
CA VAL A 298 3.61 9.32 14.47
C VAL A 298 4.76 10.20 13.99
N ALA A 299 4.75 10.54 12.71
CA ALA A 299 5.80 11.33 12.08
C ALA A 299 5.23 12.50 11.29
N ASP A 300 6.04 13.54 11.08
CA ASP A 300 5.72 14.61 10.13
C ASP A 300 5.94 14.08 8.72
N CYS A 301 4.84 13.69 8.09
CA CYS A 301 4.89 13.16 6.72
C CYS A 301 4.98 14.33 5.73
N PRO A 302 5.82 14.21 4.68
CA PRO A 302 5.86 15.20 3.63
C PRO A 302 4.47 15.40 3.03
N SER A 303 4.19 16.61 2.56
CA SER A 303 2.93 16.91 1.88
C SER A 303 2.87 16.07 0.60
N ASP A 304 2.11 14.97 0.68
CA ASP A 304 1.89 14.13 -0.48
C ASP A 304 0.91 14.82 -1.41
N THR A 305 1.35 15.07 -2.61
CA THR A 305 0.45 15.38 -3.69
C THR A 305 -0.30 14.09 -4.03
N TYR A 306 -1.60 14.09 -3.79
CA TYR A 306 -2.48 13.07 -4.35
C TYR A 306 -2.28 13.08 -5.88
N SER A 307 -1.96 11.93 -6.47
CA SER A 307 -1.84 11.76 -7.92
C SER A 307 -3.15 11.22 -8.47
N PRO A 308 -4.12 12.09 -8.83
CA PRO A 308 -5.37 11.63 -9.38
C PRO A 308 -5.17 11.00 -10.76
N ILE A 309 -6.06 10.08 -11.10
CA ILE A 309 -6.21 9.59 -12.46
C ILE A 309 -7.19 10.54 -13.15
N ALA A 310 -6.77 11.09 -14.29
CA ALA A 310 -7.66 11.71 -15.28
C ALA A 310 -7.64 10.82 -16.53
N GLY A 311 -8.65 10.94 -17.38
CA GLY A 311 -8.72 10.19 -18.62
C GLY A 311 -7.48 10.36 -19.50
N PRO A 312 -7.25 9.46 -20.47
CA PRO A 312 -6.10 9.56 -21.37
C PRO A 312 -6.21 10.79 -22.29
N ASP A 313 -5.06 11.29 -22.74
CA ASP A 313 -5.02 12.23 -23.86
C ASP A 313 -5.75 11.63 -25.07
N THR A 314 -6.56 12.44 -25.71
CA THR A 314 -7.52 11.95 -26.71
C THR A 314 -7.47 12.82 -27.95
N ILE A 315 -7.62 12.17 -29.11
CA ILE A 315 -7.74 12.85 -30.40
C ILE A 315 -9.16 12.67 -30.92
N VAL A 316 -9.84 13.76 -31.24
CA VAL A 316 -11.21 13.76 -31.77
C VAL A 316 -11.35 14.76 -32.91
N PHE A 317 -12.49 14.72 -33.59
CA PHE A 317 -12.82 15.74 -34.63
C PHE A 317 -13.73 16.81 -34.05
N ALA A 318 -13.69 17.99 -34.67
CA ALA A 318 -14.60 19.08 -34.34
C ALA A 318 -16.08 18.64 -34.41
N GLY A 319 -16.88 18.99 -33.42
CA GLY A 319 -18.24 18.53 -33.23
C GLY A 319 -18.36 17.27 -32.35
N ALA A 320 -17.30 16.60 -32.04
CA ALA A 320 -17.33 15.42 -31.15
C ALA A 320 -17.50 15.82 -29.68
N SER A 321 -18.15 14.92 -28.93
CA SER A 321 -18.21 14.99 -27.48
C SER A 321 -17.25 13.97 -26.86
N VAL A 322 -16.50 14.39 -25.84
CA VAL A 322 -15.54 13.57 -25.09
C VAL A 322 -16.03 13.45 -23.65
N GLN A 323 -16.18 12.22 -23.19
CA GLN A 323 -16.42 11.94 -21.78
C GLN A 323 -15.09 11.96 -21.03
N PHE A 324 -14.95 12.86 -20.05
CA PHE A 324 -13.82 12.88 -19.14
C PHE A 324 -14.03 11.87 -18.01
N PHE A 325 -12.97 11.40 -17.45
CA PHE A 325 -12.97 10.47 -16.32
C PHE A 325 -12.01 10.96 -15.25
N SER A 326 -12.36 10.74 -13.98
CA SER A 326 -11.47 10.99 -12.86
C SER A 326 -11.49 9.84 -11.85
N SER A 327 -10.47 9.76 -11.00
CA SER A 327 -10.51 8.94 -9.80
C SER A 327 -11.62 9.41 -8.85
N LEU A 328 -11.96 8.57 -7.85
CA LEU A 328 -12.95 8.91 -6.82
C LEU A 328 -12.43 10.06 -5.94
N GLY A 329 -13.33 10.95 -5.54
CA GLY A 329 -13.07 12.06 -4.65
C GLY A 329 -14.36 12.74 -4.20
N THR A 330 -14.25 13.67 -3.24
CA THR A 330 -15.37 14.44 -2.66
C THR A 330 -15.63 15.74 -3.38
N SER A 331 -14.61 16.31 -4.05
CA SER A 331 -14.75 17.52 -4.84
C SER A 331 -13.91 17.48 -6.10
N TYR A 332 -14.41 18.13 -7.14
CA TYR A 332 -13.80 18.17 -8.47
C TYR A 332 -13.82 19.59 -9.02
N SER A 333 -12.76 19.99 -9.70
CA SER A 333 -12.70 21.26 -10.42
C SER A 333 -11.84 21.10 -11.66
N TRP A 334 -12.46 21.18 -12.84
CA TRP A 334 -11.78 21.15 -14.13
C TRP A 334 -11.55 22.56 -14.65
N SER A 335 -10.34 22.87 -15.04
CA SER A 335 -9.96 24.17 -15.57
C SER A 335 -9.16 24.02 -16.89
N PRO A 336 -9.51 24.81 -17.92
CA PRO A 336 -10.63 25.74 -18.03
C PRO A 336 -11.98 25.02 -18.06
N SER A 337 -13.08 25.72 -17.72
CA SER A 337 -14.45 25.18 -17.80
C SER A 337 -15.05 25.27 -19.21
N THR A 338 -14.39 25.94 -20.14
CA THR A 338 -14.85 26.12 -21.51
C THR A 338 -15.06 24.76 -22.19
N TYR A 339 -16.16 24.63 -22.92
CA TYR A 339 -16.63 23.42 -23.62
C TYR A 339 -17.08 22.27 -22.70
N LEU A 340 -16.95 22.34 -21.37
CA LEU A 340 -17.46 21.34 -20.46
C LEU A 340 -18.93 21.64 -20.09
N ASN A 341 -19.72 20.57 -19.94
CA ASN A 341 -21.12 20.70 -19.48
C ASN A 341 -21.20 21.13 -18.01
N ASP A 342 -20.29 20.63 -17.16
CA ASP A 342 -20.12 21.01 -15.77
C ASP A 342 -18.68 20.71 -15.34
N ALA A 343 -17.96 21.74 -14.90
CA ALA A 343 -16.55 21.60 -14.53
C ALA A 343 -16.35 21.07 -13.08
N ASN A 344 -17.42 20.88 -12.30
CA ASN A 344 -17.34 20.52 -10.89
C ASN A 344 -17.81 19.08 -10.59
N ILE A 345 -17.92 18.25 -11.60
CA ILE A 345 -18.29 16.82 -11.46
C ILE A 345 -17.12 15.90 -11.84
N SER A 346 -17.19 14.67 -11.39
CA SER A 346 -16.12 13.67 -11.64
C SER A 346 -15.91 13.38 -13.11
N ASN A 347 -16.99 13.35 -13.89
CA ASN A 347 -16.99 12.87 -15.28
C ASN A 347 -17.71 13.84 -16.21
N PRO A 348 -17.19 15.07 -16.45
CA PRO A 348 -17.82 16.03 -17.35
C PRO A 348 -17.78 15.56 -18.80
N VAL A 349 -18.70 16.07 -19.60
CA VAL A 349 -18.70 15.92 -21.06
C VAL A 349 -18.23 17.22 -21.69
N GLY A 350 -17.16 17.14 -22.46
CA GLY A 350 -16.68 18.26 -23.28
C GLY A 350 -17.16 18.16 -24.71
N THR A 351 -17.73 19.25 -25.28
CA THR A 351 -18.17 19.30 -26.69
C THR A 351 -17.33 20.33 -27.45
N PHE A 352 -16.53 19.86 -28.38
CA PHE A 352 -15.52 20.69 -29.07
C PHE A 352 -15.97 21.06 -30.48
N THR A 353 -16.32 22.30 -30.68
CA THR A 353 -16.86 22.80 -31.98
C THR A 353 -15.80 23.27 -32.97
N HIS A 354 -14.54 23.43 -32.55
CA HIS A 354 -13.46 23.94 -33.37
C HIS A 354 -12.20 23.08 -33.16
N SER A 355 -11.38 22.98 -34.22
CA SER A 355 -10.07 22.32 -34.12
C SER A 355 -9.09 23.11 -33.23
N GLY A 356 -8.20 22.39 -32.56
CA GLY A 356 -7.22 22.97 -31.66
C GLY A 356 -6.73 21.95 -30.63
N THR A 357 -5.82 22.37 -29.78
CA THR A 357 -5.34 21.56 -28.64
C THR A 357 -5.84 22.20 -27.36
N PHE A 358 -6.60 21.44 -26.59
CA PHE A 358 -7.24 21.88 -25.35
C PHE A 358 -6.68 21.06 -24.20
N THR A 359 -6.04 21.72 -23.24
CA THR A 359 -5.52 21.06 -22.03
C THR A 359 -6.39 21.45 -20.87
N TYR A 360 -6.92 20.45 -20.18
CA TYR A 360 -7.71 20.57 -18.96
C TYR A 360 -6.91 20.09 -17.78
N THR A 361 -6.95 20.83 -16.67
CA THR A 361 -6.36 20.42 -15.40
C THR A 361 -7.48 20.10 -14.43
N LEU A 362 -7.51 18.86 -13.96
CA LEU A 362 -8.37 18.43 -12.87
C LEU A 362 -7.70 18.80 -11.55
N HIS A 363 -8.42 19.50 -10.68
CA HIS A 363 -8.18 19.55 -9.25
C HIS A 363 -9.19 18.67 -8.57
N ILE A 364 -8.73 17.78 -7.68
CA ILE A 364 -9.59 16.84 -6.97
C ILE A 364 -9.18 16.78 -5.50
N THR A 365 -10.16 16.76 -4.61
CA THR A 365 -9.96 16.38 -3.21
C THR A 365 -10.49 14.96 -3.01
N SER A 366 -9.65 14.04 -2.52
CA SER A 366 -10.05 12.67 -2.23
C SER A 366 -10.98 12.62 -1.01
N ASP A 367 -11.64 11.48 -0.79
CA ASP A 367 -12.48 11.20 0.39
C ASP A 367 -11.72 11.41 1.72
N SER A 368 -10.44 11.40 1.67
CA SER A 368 -9.52 11.59 2.79
C SER A 368 -9.00 13.01 2.95
N GLY A 369 -9.53 13.96 2.17
CA GLY A 369 -9.14 15.35 2.23
C GLY A 369 -7.80 15.68 1.55
N CYS A 370 -7.29 14.82 0.68
CA CYS A 370 -6.04 15.05 -0.05
C CYS A 370 -6.29 15.72 -1.38
N ASP A 371 -5.58 16.82 -1.63
CA ASP A 371 -5.64 17.53 -2.90
C ASP A 371 -4.65 16.97 -3.91
N GLY A 372 -5.07 16.90 -5.16
CA GLY A 372 -4.23 16.48 -6.27
C GLY A 372 -4.61 17.16 -7.57
N THR A 373 -3.70 17.17 -8.52
CA THR A 373 -3.93 17.72 -9.85
C THR A 373 -3.44 16.76 -10.93
N ARG A 374 -4.20 16.71 -12.04
CA ARG A 374 -3.83 15.97 -13.24
C ARG A 374 -4.30 16.71 -14.48
N SER A 375 -3.48 16.75 -15.51
CA SER A 375 -3.88 17.34 -16.79
C SER A 375 -4.17 16.25 -17.82
N VAL A 376 -5.14 16.56 -18.69
CA VAL A 376 -5.49 15.77 -19.87
C VAL A 376 -5.57 16.69 -21.08
N THR A 377 -5.08 16.23 -22.22
CA THR A 377 -5.04 16.99 -23.46
C THR A 377 -5.97 16.38 -24.49
N ILE A 378 -6.86 17.22 -25.04
CA ILE A 378 -7.75 16.86 -26.15
C ILE A 378 -7.25 17.56 -27.40
N GLN A 379 -6.81 16.78 -28.37
CA GLN A 379 -6.46 17.28 -29.69
C GLN A 379 -7.68 17.18 -30.61
N VAL A 380 -8.23 18.30 -30.99
CA VAL A 380 -9.39 18.37 -31.89
C VAL A 380 -8.91 18.66 -33.30
N LEU A 381 -9.17 17.73 -34.18
CA LEU A 381 -8.85 17.86 -35.60
C LEU A 381 -10.04 18.45 -36.36
N ASP A 382 -9.78 19.16 -37.45
CA ASP A 382 -10.86 19.61 -38.32
C ASP A 382 -11.44 18.42 -39.12
N TYR A 383 -12.74 18.36 -39.26
CA TYR A 383 -13.45 17.26 -39.99
C TYR A 383 -13.03 17.14 -41.44
N SER A 384 -12.34 18.11 -41.95
CA SER A 384 -12.14 18.33 -43.38
C SER A 384 -10.68 18.17 -43.79
N SER A 385 -10.01 17.12 -43.36
CA SER A 385 -8.63 16.90 -43.84
C SER A 385 -8.46 15.53 -44.50
N PHE A 386 -7.66 15.53 -45.52
CA PHE A 386 -7.00 14.33 -46.02
C PHE A 386 -5.61 14.27 -45.41
N PHE A 387 -5.20 13.10 -45.01
CA PHE A 387 -3.80 12.85 -44.71
C PHE A 387 -3.07 12.59 -46.07
N VAL A 388 -2.08 13.39 -46.40
CA VAL A 388 -1.20 13.13 -47.51
C VAL A 388 0.17 12.82 -46.95
N PRO A 389 0.76 11.65 -47.23
CA PRO A 389 2.09 11.29 -46.76
C PRO A 389 3.13 12.34 -47.19
N THR A 390 4.08 12.65 -46.32
CA THR A 390 5.15 13.61 -46.58
C THR A 390 6.30 13.02 -47.41
N GLY A 391 6.28 11.69 -47.61
CA GLY A 391 7.25 11.00 -48.48
C GLY A 391 6.71 9.63 -48.90
N PHE A 392 7.21 9.13 -50.05
CA PHE A 392 6.91 7.80 -50.55
C PHE A 392 8.09 7.24 -51.34
N THR A 393 8.13 5.92 -51.52
CA THR A 393 9.28 5.17 -52.07
C THR A 393 8.82 4.18 -53.13
N PRO A 394 8.61 4.64 -54.41
CA PRO A 394 8.17 3.75 -55.50
C PRO A 394 9.33 2.85 -55.99
N ASN A 395 9.72 1.88 -55.18
CA ASN A 395 10.79 0.91 -55.45
C ASN A 395 10.30 -0.49 -55.86
N GLY A 396 8.96 -0.75 -55.75
CA GLY A 396 8.34 -2.00 -56.16
C GLY A 396 8.32 -3.08 -55.06
N ASP A 397 8.51 -2.71 -53.81
CA ASP A 397 8.46 -3.60 -52.64
C ASP A 397 7.05 -3.76 -52.07
N ASN A 398 6.03 -3.12 -52.64
CA ASN A 398 4.66 -2.99 -52.21
C ASN A 398 4.43 -2.22 -50.92
N LEU A 399 5.44 -1.46 -50.45
CA LEU A 399 5.33 -0.56 -49.31
C LEU A 399 5.56 0.89 -49.77
N ASN A 400 4.56 1.73 -49.60
CA ASN A 400 4.61 3.15 -49.99
C ASN A 400 5.02 3.42 -51.46
N ASP A 401 4.72 2.50 -52.35
CA ASP A 401 5.04 2.64 -53.77
C ASP A 401 4.20 3.67 -54.48
N VAL A 402 3.05 4.04 -53.90
CA VAL A 402 2.09 4.96 -54.50
C VAL A 402 1.71 6.04 -53.50
N LEU A 403 1.80 7.30 -53.89
CA LEU A 403 1.29 8.39 -53.08
C LEU A 403 -0.24 8.50 -53.21
N VAL A 404 -0.95 8.21 -52.16
CA VAL A 404 -2.42 8.27 -52.11
C VAL A 404 -2.84 9.20 -50.97
N PRO A 405 -3.70 10.19 -51.24
CA PRO A 405 -4.34 10.92 -50.13
C PRO A 405 -5.35 10.05 -49.43
N VAL A 406 -5.16 9.91 -48.10
CA VAL A 406 -6.05 9.10 -47.27
C VAL A 406 -7.16 9.98 -46.72
N PRO A 407 -8.43 9.69 -47.00
CA PRO A 407 -9.52 10.47 -46.47
C PRO A 407 -9.63 10.27 -44.94
N VAL A 408 -9.69 11.38 -44.23
CA VAL A 408 -10.06 11.38 -42.82
C VAL A 408 -11.57 11.50 -42.76
N LEU A 409 -12.23 10.56 -42.10
CA LEU A 409 -13.67 10.34 -41.93
C LEU A 409 -14.63 11.31 -42.62
N GLY A 410 -15.33 10.84 -43.65
CA GLY A 410 -16.43 11.54 -44.29
C GLY A 410 -16.04 12.54 -45.37
N SER A 411 -14.77 12.73 -45.66
CA SER A 411 -14.33 13.55 -46.76
C SER A 411 -14.32 12.78 -48.07
N THR A 412 -14.78 13.39 -49.17
CA THR A 412 -14.81 12.77 -50.50
C THR A 412 -13.85 13.52 -51.43
N LEU A 413 -12.88 12.82 -51.97
CA LEU A 413 -11.91 13.38 -52.92
C LEU A 413 -12.58 13.84 -54.19
N ILE A 414 -12.28 15.05 -54.63
CA ILE A 414 -12.69 15.57 -55.94
C ILE A 414 -11.50 15.43 -56.89
N SER A 415 -10.33 15.97 -56.52
CA SER A 415 -9.11 15.86 -57.34
C SER A 415 -7.86 15.91 -56.48
N PHE A 416 -6.84 15.17 -56.91
CA PHE A 416 -5.52 15.19 -56.35
C PHE A 416 -4.49 15.44 -57.49
N LYS A 417 -3.78 16.54 -57.40
CA LYS A 417 -2.83 16.99 -58.46
C LYS A 417 -1.44 17.05 -57.90
N ILE A 418 -0.46 16.59 -58.67
CA ILE A 418 0.96 16.70 -58.32
C ILE A 418 1.64 17.57 -59.34
N PHE A 419 2.51 18.47 -58.89
CA PHE A 419 3.30 19.39 -59.69
C PHE A 419 4.79 19.16 -59.40
N ASP A 420 5.60 19.30 -60.43
CA ASP A 420 7.05 19.35 -60.25
C ASP A 420 7.49 20.70 -59.65
N ARG A 421 8.79 20.83 -59.36
CA ARG A 421 9.38 22.05 -58.80
C ARG A 421 9.28 23.28 -59.70
N LYS A 422 8.92 23.11 -61.01
CA LYS A 422 8.68 24.18 -61.96
C LYS A 422 7.19 24.54 -62.08
N GLY A 423 6.32 23.84 -61.31
CA GLY A 423 4.88 24.03 -61.36
C GLY A 423 4.19 23.33 -62.52
N ILE A 424 4.86 22.37 -63.17
CA ILE A 424 4.27 21.57 -64.26
C ILE A 424 3.39 20.48 -63.63
N LEU A 425 2.15 20.36 -64.05
CA LEU A 425 1.25 19.31 -63.61
C LEU A 425 1.71 17.96 -64.20
N ILE A 426 2.12 17.04 -63.30
CA ILE A 426 2.65 15.72 -63.68
C ILE A 426 1.72 14.58 -63.34
N PHE A 427 0.77 14.81 -62.41
CA PHE A 427 -0.29 13.84 -62.10
C PHE A 427 -1.61 14.56 -61.78
N ASN A 428 -2.70 13.99 -62.24
CA ASN A 428 -4.06 14.46 -61.91
C ASN A 428 -4.98 13.25 -61.73
N GLY A 429 -5.30 13.01 -60.44
CA GLY A 429 -6.13 11.93 -59.98
C GLY A 429 -7.47 12.39 -59.44
N GLY A 430 -8.43 11.50 -59.33
CA GLY A 430 -9.78 11.70 -58.75
C GLY A 430 -10.14 10.57 -57.81
N PRO A 431 -11.43 10.48 -57.42
CA PRO A 431 -11.90 9.53 -56.42
C PRO A 431 -11.55 8.06 -56.63
N ASN A 432 -11.39 7.67 -57.88
CA ASN A 432 -11.18 6.27 -58.31
C ASN A 432 -9.77 6.04 -58.91
N THR A 433 -8.82 6.89 -58.64
CA THR A 433 -7.44 6.73 -59.15
C THR A 433 -6.54 6.06 -58.11
N SER A 434 -5.62 5.23 -58.56
CA SER A 434 -4.69 4.46 -57.74
C SER A 434 -3.60 5.31 -57.03
N GLY A 435 -3.63 6.63 -57.17
CA GLY A 435 -2.58 7.54 -56.67
C GLY A 435 -1.43 7.73 -57.64
N TRP A 436 -0.40 8.48 -57.22
CA TRP A 436 0.79 8.76 -58.03
C TRP A 436 1.93 7.80 -57.72
N ASP A 437 2.40 7.09 -58.77
CA ASP A 437 3.48 6.09 -58.68
C ASP A 437 4.88 6.66 -58.89
N GLY A 438 5.05 7.97 -58.89
CA GLY A 438 6.34 8.61 -59.10
C GLY A 438 6.76 8.67 -60.59
N THR A 439 5.81 8.44 -61.53
CA THR A 439 6.07 8.56 -62.97
C THR A 439 5.28 9.70 -63.63
N TYR A 440 5.77 10.21 -64.74
CA TYR A 440 5.09 11.14 -65.63
C TYR A 440 5.18 10.61 -67.06
N LYS A 441 4.05 10.34 -67.70
CA LYS A 441 3.98 9.73 -69.05
C LYS A 441 4.86 8.47 -69.16
N GLY A 442 4.86 7.64 -68.10
CA GLY A 442 5.63 6.38 -68.03
C GLY A 442 7.13 6.57 -67.75
N VAL A 443 7.61 7.79 -67.55
CA VAL A 443 8.99 8.05 -67.19
C VAL A 443 9.12 8.33 -65.72
N LYS A 444 10.05 7.63 -65.04
CA LYS A 444 10.36 7.83 -63.61
C LYS A 444 10.82 9.25 -63.40
N GLN A 445 10.24 9.93 -62.41
CA GLN A 445 10.62 11.26 -62.00
C GLN A 445 11.80 11.22 -61.03
N ASP A 446 12.58 12.30 -60.97
CA ASP A 446 13.77 12.44 -60.12
C ASP A 446 13.40 12.41 -58.63
N ILE A 447 14.31 11.91 -57.81
CA ILE A 447 14.24 12.03 -56.36
C ILE A 447 14.19 13.51 -55.96
N GLY A 448 13.29 13.87 -55.07
CA GLY A 448 13.16 15.25 -54.60
C GLY A 448 11.77 15.64 -54.17
N THR A 449 11.57 16.93 -53.93
CA THR A 449 10.31 17.49 -53.45
C THR A 449 9.37 17.81 -54.60
N TYR A 450 8.14 17.40 -54.47
CA TYR A 450 7.02 17.69 -55.34
C TYR A 450 5.92 18.39 -54.56
N TYR A 451 5.05 19.12 -55.23
CA TYR A 451 3.98 19.88 -54.62
C TYR A 451 2.64 19.25 -55.02
N TRP A 452 1.73 19.21 -54.07
CA TRP A 452 0.41 18.66 -54.33
C TRP A 452 -0.69 19.68 -54.02
N GLU A 453 -1.80 19.53 -54.72
CA GLU A 453 -3.04 20.25 -54.51
C GLU A 453 -4.17 19.21 -54.41
N LEU A 454 -5.00 19.35 -53.39
CA LEU A 454 -6.12 18.46 -53.14
C LEU A 454 -7.41 19.27 -53.01
N LEU A 455 -8.42 18.87 -53.78
CA LEU A 455 -9.76 19.41 -53.72
C LEU A 455 -10.71 18.29 -53.27
N TYR A 456 -11.59 18.60 -52.31
CA TYR A 456 -12.48 17.60 -51.70
C TYR A 456 -13.75 18.23 -51.17
N TYR A 457 -14.80 17.40 -50.96
CA TYR A 457 -15.95 17.74 -50.16
C TYR A 457 -15.67 17.38 -48.71
N ASP A 458 -15.96 18.29 -47.77
CA ASP A 458 -16.01 18.00 -46.35
C ASP A 458 -17.33 17.28 -45.99
N ASN A 459 -17.46 16.86 -44.71
CA ASN A 459 -18.68 16.22 -44.21
C ASN A 459 -19.96 17.05 -44.35
N ALA A 460 -19.83 18.36 -44.42
CA ALA A 460 -20.96 19.27 -44.64
C ALA A 460 -21.27 19.48 -46.09
N GLY A 461 -20.56 18.81 -47.03
CA GLY A 461 -20.69 18.95 -48.44
C GLY A 461 -20.04 20.24 -49.05
N ALA A 462 -19.30 20.98 -48.24
CA ALA A 462 -18.59 22.15 -48.72
C ALA A 462 -17.28 21.78 -49.43
N THR A 463 -17.02 22.44 -50.57
CA THR A 463 -15.77 22.24 -51.29
C THR A 463 -14.59 22.87 -50.53
N ARG A 464 -13.55 22.09 -50.28
CA ARG A 464 -12.30 22.52 -49.64
C ARG A 464 -11.13 22.26 -50.53
N ARG A 465 -10.11 23.14 -50.38
CA ARG A 465 -8.85 23.05 -51.11
C ARG A 465 -7.70 23.11 -50.11
N THR A 466 -6.77 22.17 -50.22
CA THR A 466 -5.52 22.18 -49.47
C THR A 466 -4.34 21.87 -50.39
N LYS A 467 -3.14 22.21 -49.93
CA LYS A 467 -1.89 22.03 -50.70
C LYS A 467 -0.75 21.76 -49.74
N GLY A 468 0.26 21.10 -50.23
CA GLY A 468 1.47 20.78 -49.45
C GLY A 468 2.57 20.26 -50.35
N ASP A 469 3.55 19.64 -49.74
CA ASP A 469 4.70 19.05 -50.44
C ASP A 469 4.84 17.58 -50.06
N VAL A 470 5.56 16.82 -50.88
CA VAL A 470 5.89 15.40 -50.67
C VAL A 470 7.31 15.15 -51.22
N THR A 471 8.04 14.32 -50.56
CA THR A 471 9.36 13.89 -51.02
C THR A 471 9.27 12.50 -51.65
N LEU A 472 9.68 12.42 -52.94
CA LEU A 472 9.91 11.15 -53.63
C LEU A 472 11.31 10.66 -53.31
N ILE A 473 11.42 9.46 -52.80
CA ILE A 473 12.64 8.75 -52.41
C ILE A 473 12.67 7.42 -53.18
N ARG A 474 13.88 6.89 -53.48
CA ARG A 474 14.05 5.56 -54.11
C ARG A 474 15.18 4.81 -53.48
#